data_8cd0a845ca99c24ec887e6e5cb00a865
#
_entry.id   8cd0a845ca99c24ec887e6e5cb00a865
#
_cell.length_a   1.000
_cell.length_b   1.000
_cell.length_c   1.000
_cell.angle_alpha   90.00
_cell.angle_beta   90.00
_cell.angle_gamma   90.00
#
_symmetry.space_group_name_H-M   'P 1'
#
loop_
_entity.id
_entity.type
_entity.pdbx_description
1 polymer ?
#
loop_
_entity_poly.entity_id
_entity_poly.type
_entity_poly.pdbx_seq_one_letter_code
_entity_poly.pdbx_strand_id
1 'polypeptide(L)'
;CRSIKTGVKDFTEINGEKGMKQNPVFRVVAKILFAPIIMFGLYVQFHGDYSPGGGFQAGVIIAAAFILHAIVFGLQAGREIVSARVNLWMMVFGVLLYGGVGVVSMAKGGLFLDYTALTGSVATGQHIGILLVELGVGLTVTSVMLAVFHAFAGFVEDNAK
;
A
#
# COMPACT_ATOMS: atom_id res chain seq x y z
N CYS A 1 -45.83 2.67 -4.61
CA CYS A 1 -44.45 2.80 -5.10
C CYS A 1 -43.35 2.96 -4.01
N ARG A 2 -43.74 3.18 -2.75
CA ARG A 2 -42.79 3.38 -1.62
C ARG A 2 -42.32 2.07 -1.00
N SER A 3 -43.09 0.98 -1.13
CA SER A 3 -42.80 -0.31 -0.47
C SER A 3 -41.72 -1.17 -1.18
N ILE A 4 -41.53 -0.98 -2.48
CA ILE A 4 -40.58 -1.80 -3.26
C ILE A 4 -39.11 -1.34 -3.05
N LYS A 5 -38.90 -0.03 -2.80
CA LYS A 5 -37.57 0.52 -2.56
C LYS A 5 -36.93 0.10 -1.21
N THR A 6 -37.78 -0.17 -0.22
CA THR A 6 -37.35 -0.61 1.11
C THR A 6 -36.88 -2.07 1.08
N GLY A 7 -37.57 -2.95 0.35
CA GLY A 7 -37.23 -4.36 0.27
C GLY A 7 -35.93 -4.66 -0.49
N VAL A 8 -35.58 -3.85 -1.50
CA VAL A 8 -34.34 -4.04 -2.28
C VAL A 8 -33.12 -3.54 -1.50
N LYS A 9 -33.26 -2.48 -0.70
CA LYS A 9 -32.17 -2.02 0.18
C LYS A 9 -31.85 -3.04 1.27
N ASP A 10 -32.88 -3.62 1.91
CA ASP A 10 -32.68 -4.65 2.93
C ASP A 10 -32.01 -5.91 2.37
N PHE A 11 -32.32 -6.32 1.14
CA PHE A 11 -31.77 -7.54 0.56
C PHE A 11 -30.28 -7.42 0.19
N THR A 12 -29.82 -6.24 -0.21
CA THR A 12 -28.41 -5.99 -0.56
C THR A 12 -27.55 -5.72 0.67
N GLU A 13 -28.05 -5.05 1.70
CA GLU A 13 -27.32 -4.79 2.94
C GLU A 13 -27.18 -6.05 3.83
N ILE A 14 -28.21 -6.90 3.88
CA ILE A 14 -28.20 -8.10 4.76
C ILE A 14 -27.27 -9.19 4.27
N ASN A 15 -27.08 -9.34 2.95
CA ASN A 15 -26.31 -10.46 2.39
C ASN A 15 -24.84 -10.16 2.04
N GLY A 16 -24.46 -8.92 1.80
CA GLY A 16 -23.10 -8.59 1.37
C GLY A 16 -22.14 -8.36 2.53
N GLU A 17 -22.46 -7.47 3.43
CA GLU A 17 -21.52 -7.03 4.48
C GLU A 17 -21.56 -7.90 5.73
N LYS A 18 -22.74 -8.34 6.16
CA LYS A 18 -22.87 -9.29 7.29
C LYS A 18 -22.36 -10.68 6.91
N GLY A 19 -22.53 -11.10 5.65
CA GLY A 19 -22.09 -12.43 5.19
C GLY A 19 -20.58 -12.63 5.23
N MET A 20 -19.79 -11.65 4.82
CA MET A 20 -18.32 -11.75 4.82
C MET A 20 -17.74 -11.64 6.23
N LYS A 21 -18.25 -10.71 7.06
CA LYS A 21 -17.80 -10.56 8.46
C LYS A 21 -18.15 -11.77 9.35
N GLN A 22 -19.18 -12.53 9.00
CA GLN A 22 -19.66 -13.67 9.80
C GLN A 22 -19.13 -15.03 9.33
N ASN A 23 -18.59 -15.12 8.10
CA ASN A 23 -18.06 -16.40 7.60
C ASN A 23 -16.64 -16.66 8.13
N PRO A 24 -16.46 -17.68 9.00
CA PRO A 24 -15.14 -17.98 9.58
C PRO A 24 -14.12 -18.38 8.53
N VAL A 25 -14.55 -18.94 7.40
CA VAL A 25 -13.67 -19.38 6.30
C VAL A 25 -12.94 -18.19 5.70
N PHE A 26 -13.63 -17.09 5.33
CA PHE A 26 -12.99 -15.91 4.77
C PHE A 26 -11.98 -15.27 5.73
N ARG A 27 -12.28 -15.28 7.02
CA ARG A 27 -11.39 -14.74 8.06
C ARG A 27 -10.12 -15.57 8.21
N VAL A 28 -10.24 -16.88 8.17
CA VAL A 28 -9.09 -17.79 8.27
C VAL A 28 -8.22 -17.67 7.01
N VAL A 29 -8.83 -17.71 5.82
CA VAL A 29 -8.12 -17.59 4.55
C VAL A 29 -7.40 -16.23 4.44
N ALA A 30 -8.05 -15.12 4.80
CA ALA A 30 -7.41 -13.79 4.77
C ALA A 30 -6.22 -13.70 5.73
N LYS A 31 -6.30 -14.29 6.93
CA LYS A 31 -5.17 -14.37 7.87
C LYS A 31 -4.00 -15.17 7.32
N ILE A 32 -4.28 -16.31 6.68
CA ILE A 32 -3.24 -17.17 6.11
C ILE A 32 -2.58 -16.49 4.91
N LEU A 33 -3.35 -15.80 4.07
CA LEU A 33 -2.84 -15.13 2.86
C LEU A 33 -2.08 -13.83 3.18
N PHE A 34 -2.37 -13.16 4.28
CA PHE A 34 -1.77 -11.87 4.62
C PHE A 34 -0.23 -11.93 4.63
N ALA A 35 0.34 -12.88 5.36
CA ALA A 35 1.79 -13.01 5.47
C ALA A 35 2.48 -13.39 4.13
N PRO A 36 2.02 -14.38 3.35
CA PRO A 36 2.55 -14.68 2.03
C PRO A 36 2.50 -13.51 1.05
N ILE A 37 1.41 -12.72 1.04
CA ILE A 37 1.30 -11.56 0.16
C ILE A 37 2.34 -10.50 0.55
N ILE A 38 2.51 -10.20 1.83
CA ILE A 38 3.55 -9.28 2.30
C ILE A 38 4.94 -9.79 1.95
N MET A 39 5.23 -11.07 2.19
CA MET A 39 6.52 -11.67 1.83
C MET A 39 6.80 -11.60 0.33
N PHE A 40 5.79 -11.85 -0.50
CA PHE A 40 5.90 -11.72 -1.95
C PHE A 40 6.14 -10.27 -2.38
N GLY A 41 5.44 -9.30 -1.75
CA GLY A 41 5.68 -7.89 -1.98
C GLY A 41 7.11 -7.46 -1.64
N LEU A 42 7.65 -7.93 -0.51
CA LEU A 42 9.04 -7.68 -0.13
C LEU A 42 10.03 -8.38 -1.09
N TYR A 43 9.72 -9.60 -1.52
CA TYR A 43 10.52 -10.27 -2.54
C TYR A 43 10.61 -9.45 -3.83
N VAL A 44 9.49 -8.95 -4.35
CA VAL A 44 9.44 -8.10 -5.54
C VAL A 44 10.21 -6.80 -5.33
N GLN A 45 10.15 -6.21 -4.12
CA GLN A 45 10.88 -5.00 -3.75
C GLN A 45 12.40 -5.17 -3.87
N PHE A 46 12.93 -6.27 -3.38
CA PHE A 46 14.39 -6.52 -3.38
C PHE A 46 14.93 -7.19 -4.65
N HIS A 47 14.04 -7.54 -5.60
CA HIS A 47 14.42 -8.15 -6.88
C HIS A 47 14.31 -7.19 -8.06
N GLY A 48 14.03 -5.89 -7.84
CA GLY A 48 13.88 -4.90 -8.89
C GLY A 48 15.08 -4.77 -9.83
N ASP A 49 16.30 -4.95 -9.32
CA ASP A 49 17.54 -4.89 -10.11
C ASP A 49 17.73 -6.06 -11.10
N TYR A 50 17.08 -7.20 -10.87
CA TYR A 50 17.32 -8.45 -11.60
C TYR A 50 16.13 -8.95 -12.40
N SER A 51 14.93 -8.43 -12.14
CA SER A 51 13.71 -8.92 -12.76
C SER A 51 12.71 -7.78 -12.99
N PRO A 52 11.68 -7.96 -13.81
CA PRO A 52 10.58 -7.01 -13.91
C PRO A 52 9.84 -6.94 -12.57
N GLY A 53 10.28 -6.05 -11.71
CA GLY A 53 9.80 -5.79 -10.36
C GLY A 53 10.05 -4.32 -10.01
N GLY A 54 10.08 -4.02 -8.73
CA GLY A 54 10.47 -2.71 -8.20
C GLY A 54 9.45 -2.11 -7.24
N GLY A 55 9.77 -0.94 -6.74
CA GLY A 55 9.03 -0.27 -5.67
C GLY A 55 7.55 -0.09 -5.94
N PHE A 56 7.15 0.27 -7.15
CA PHE A 56 5.74 0.45 -7.48
C PHE A 56 4.94 -0.84 -7.33
N GLN A 57 5.40 -1.93 -7.94
CA GLN A 57 4.72 -3.21 -7.91
C GLN A 57 4.67 -3.79 -6.49
N ALA A 58 5.79 -3.73 -5.79
CA ALA A 58 5.87 -4.11 -4.38
C ALA A 58 4.89 -3.31 -3.52
N GLY A 59 4.83 -2.00 -3.72
CA GLY A 59 3.91 -1.12 -2.99
C GLY A 59 2.44 -1.47 -3.20
N VAL A 60 2.03 -1.77 -4.43
CA VAL A 60 0.66 -2.21 -4.74
C VAL A 60 0.34 -3.55 -4.09
N ILE A 61 1.25 -4.52 -4.15
CA ILE A 61 1.06 -5.86 -3.55
C ILE A 61 0.93 -5.74 -2.03
N ILE A 62 1.78 -4.96 -1.38
CA ILE A 62 1.73 -4.74 0.07
C ILE A 62 0.42 -4.02 0.45
N ALA A 63 0.02 -2.97 -0.30
CA ALA A 63 -1.25 -2.30 -0.08
C ALA A 63 -2.44 -3.27 -0.20
N ALA A 64 -2.42 -4.16 -1.19
CA ALA A 64 -3.47 -5.16 -1.39
C ALA A 64 -3.65 -6.10 -0.18
N ALA A 65 -2.56 -6.48 0.51
CA ALA A 65 -2.65 -7.27 1.74
C ALA A 65 -3.41 -6.52 2.84
N PHE A 66 -3.09 -5.26 3.07
CA PHE A 66 -3.78 -4.43 4.08
C PHE A 66 -5.23 -4.15 3.71
N ILE A 67 -5.51 -3.89 2.43
CA ILE A 67 -6.87 -3.69 1.91
C ILE A 67 -7.70 -4.96 2.09
N LEU A 68 -7.16 -6.13 1.73
CA LEU A 68 -7.80 -7.42 1.97
C LEU A 68 -8.15 -7.61 3.45
N HIS A 69 -7.21 -7.29 4.33
CA HIS A 69 -7.45 -7.34 5.77
C HIS A 69 -8.60 -6.41 6.18
N ALA A 70 -8.59 -5.17 5.72
CA ALA A 70 -9.63 -4.18 6.05
C ALA A 70 -11.01 -4.59 5.52
N ILE A 71 -11.10 -5.19 4.33
CA ILE A 71 -12.36 -5.69 3.76
C ILE A 71 -12.94 -6.83 4.60
N VAL A 72 -12.10 -7.79 5.02
CA VAL A 72 -12.57 -9.00 5.72
C VAL A 72 -12.83 -8.75 7.21
N PHE A 73 -12.01 -7.94 7.88
CA PHE A 73 -12.13 -7.68 9.32
C PHE A 73 -12.87 -6.38 9.64
N GLY A 74 -13.11 -5.55 8.65
CA GLY A 74 -13.78 -4.26 8.77
C GLY A 74 -12.80 -3.09 8.72
N LEU A 75 -13.33 -1.93 8.32
CA LEU A 75 -12.55 -0.70 8.12
C LEU A 75 -11.87 -0.24 9.42
N GLN A 76 -12.54 -0.41 10.56
CA GLN A 76 -11.99 -0.08 11.88
C GLN A 76 -10.73 -0.91 12.18
N ALA A 77 -10.77 -2.22 11.95
CA ALA A 77 -9.62 -3.11 12.15
C ALA A 77 -8.44 -2.73 11.21
N GLY A 78 -8.73 -2.32 9.97
CA GLY A 78 -7.71 -1.81 9.06
C GLY A 78 -7.04 -0.53 9.58
N ARG A 79 -7.82 0.40 10.15
CA ARG A 79 -7.32 1.66 10.75
C ARG A 79 -6.52 1.43 12.03
N GLU A 80 -6.77 0.36 12.76
CA GLU A 80 -5.98 -0.01 13.95
C GLU A 80 -4.58 -0.51 13.57
N ILE A 81 -4.44 -1.21 12.43
CA ILE A 81 -3.13 -1.67 11.95
C ILE A 81 -2.34 -0.51 11.37
N VAL A 82 -2.95 0.28 10.47
CA VAL A 82 -2.32 1.46 9.86
C VAL A 82 -3.18 2.68 10.12
N SER A 83 -2.86 3.39 11.19
CA SER A 83 -3.59 4.63 11.52
C SER A 83 -3.35 5.70 10.45
N ALA A 84 -4.32 6.62 10.27
CA ALA A 84 -4.22 7.70 9.28
C ALA A 84 -2.95 8.54 9.47
N ARG A 85 -2.50 8.72 10.71
CA ARG A 85 -1.28 9.46 11.03
C ARG A 85 -0.03 8.70 10.59
N VAL A 86 0.04 7.39 10.85
CA VAL A 86 1.15 6.53 10.40
C VAL A 86 1.21 6.51 8.87
N ASN A 87 0.05 6.35 8.20
CA ASN A 87 -0.04 6.35 6.75
C ASN A 87 0.47 7.66 6.14
N LEU A 88 0.12 8.81 6.73
CA LEU A 88 0.63 10.11 6.31
C LEU A 88 2.16 10.20 6.44
N TRP A 89 2.72 9.77 7.58
CA TRP A 89 4.17 9.77 7.78
C TRP A 89 4.91 8.84 6.81
N MET A 90 4.34 7.67 6.50
CA MET A 90 4.88 6.76 5.48
C MET A 90 4.93 7.42 4.11
N MET A 91 3.86 8.13 3.71
CA MET A 91 3.78 8.86 2.45
C MET A 91 4.85 9.96 2.38
N VAL A 92 4.94 10.81 3.41
CA VAL A 92 5.92 11.90 3.48
C VAL A 92 7.34 11.36 3.44
N PHE A 93 7.63 10.33 4.23
CA PHE A 93 8.96 9.72 4.27
C PHE A 93 9.35 9.06 2.95
N GLY A 94 8.41 8.39 2.27
CA GLY A 94 8.65 7.80 0.96
C GLY A 94 9.02 8.83 -0.11
N VAL A 95 8.28 9.94 -0.16
CA VAL A 95 8.57 11.06 -1.08
C VAL A 95 9.92 11.72 -0.74
N LEU A 96 10.19 11.95 0.54
CA LEU A 96 11.45 12.53 0.99
C LEU A 96 12.65 11.62 0.69
N LEU A 97 12.48 10.31 0.82
CA LEU A 97 13.54 9.34 0.48
C LEU A 97 13.86 9.39 -1.02
N TYR A 98 12.84 9.35 -1.87
CA TYR A 98 13.00 9.47 -3.32
C TYR A 98 13.68 10.79 -3.72
N GLY A 99 13.12 11.92 -3.28
CA GLY A 99 13.65 13.25 -3.58
C GLY A 99 15.02 13.50 -2.94
N GLY A 100 15.24 12.96 -1.74
CA GLY A 100 16.48 13.08 -1.00
C GLY A 100 17.66 12.44 -1.72
N VAL A 101 17.49 11.26 -2.32
CA VAL A 101 18.52 10.63 -3.16
C VAL A 101 18.91 11.53 -4.32
N GLY A 102 17.90 12.13 -5.01
CA GLY A 102 18.17 13.07 -6.11
C GLY A 102 18.93 14.32 -5.67
N VAL A 103 18.54 14.92 -4.54
CA VAL A 103 19.22 16.11 -3.99
C VAL A 103 20.65 15.80 -3.57
N VAL A 104 20.89 14.66 -2.93
CA VAL A 104 22.24 14.22 -2.52
C VAL A 104 23.13 13.99 -3.75
N SER A 105 22.60 13.39 -4.83
CA SER A 105 23.34 13.23 -6.08
C SER A 105 23.78 14.58 -6.66
N MET A 106 22.90 15.57 -6.68
CA MET A 106 23.21 16.92 -7.13
C MET A 106 24.23 17.62 -6.23
N ALA A 107 24.12 17.48 -4.91
CA ALA A 107 25.06 18.08 -3.96
C ALA A 107 26.49 17.52 -4.09
N LYS A 108 26.62 16.29 -4.62
CA LYS A 108 27.93 15.67 -4.94
C LYS A 108 28.45 16.01 -6.34
N GLY A 109 27.78 16.92 -7.08
CA GLY A 109 28.18 17.38 -8.40
C GLY A 109 27.73 16.50 -9.56
N GLY A 110 26.86 15.51 -9.32
CA GLY A 110 26.17 14.73 -10.36
C GLY A 110 24.86 15.36 -10.83
N LEU A 111 24.23 14.75 -11.81
CA LEU A 111 22.87 15.09 -12.24
C LEU A 111 21.85 14.56 -11.22
N PHE A 112 20.60 15.08 -11.29
CA PHE A 112 19.50 14.57 -10.46
C PHE A 112 19.29 13.08 -10.73
N LEU A 113 19.34 12.26 -9.66
CA LEU A 113 19.30 10.78 -9.70
C LEU A 113 20.51 10.14 -10.43
N ASP A 114 21.64 10.82 -10.52
CA ASP A 114 22.90 10.20 -10.94
C ASP A 114 23.53 9.44 -9.75
N TYR A 115 23.25 8.16 -9.70
CA TYR A 115 23.68 7.29 -8.59
C TYR A 115 25.20 7.06 -8.59
N THR A 116 25.88 7.33 -9.71
CA THR A 116 27.35 7.17 -9.79
C THR A 116 28.06 8.15 -8.86
N ALA A 117 27.46 9.33 -8.62
CA ALA A 117 27.99 10.32 -7.71
C ALA A 117 27.83 9.96 -6.22
N LEU A 118 27.00 8.95 -5.88
CA LEU A 118 26.70 8.60 -4.48
C LEU A 118 27.88 7.93 -3.77
N THR A 119 28.63 7.09 -4.48
CA THR A 119 29.77 6.33 -3.92
C THR A 119 30.99 6.39 -4.84
N GLY A 120 32.17 6.06 -4.29
CA GLY A 120 33.40 6.03 -5.06
C GLY A 120 33.53 4.89 -6.08
N SER A 121 32.54 3.95 -6.13
CA SER A 121 32.42 2.90 -7.14
C SER A 121 31.12 2.98 -7.87
N VAL A 122 31.13 2.96 -9.19
CA VAL A 122 29.94 3.06 -10.06
C VAL A 122 28.93 1.98 -9.73
N ALA A 123 29.35 0.71 -9.63
CA ALA A 123 28.44 -0.41 -9.39
C ALA A 123 27.74 -0.32 -8.03
N THR A 124 28.45 0.02 -6.96
CA THR A 124 27.87 0.14 -5.62
C THR A 124 26.93 1.34 -5.53
N GLY A 125 27.28 2.46 -6.18
CA GLY A 125 26.44 3.66 -6.23
C GLY A 125 25.11 3.39 -6.91
N GLN A 126 25.12 2.71 -8.05
CA GLN A 126 23.92 2.30 -8.77
C GLN A 126 23.03 1.41 -7.91
N HIS A 127 23.57 0.36 -7.30
CA HIS A 127 22.79 -0.57 -6.45
C HIS A 127 22.11 0.13 -5.27
N ILE A 128 22.85 0.95 -4.52
CA ILE A 128 22.31 1.64 -3.35
C ILE A 128 21.30 2.70 -3.78
N GLY A 129 21.58 3.44 -4.84
CA GLY A 129 20.69 4.48 -5.34
C GLY A 129 19.34 3.92 -5.82
N ILE A 130 19.38 2.85 -6.61
CA ILE A 130 18.18 2.16 -7.09
C ILE A 130 17.37 1.62 -5.91
N LEU A 131 18.02 0.91 -4.97
CA LEU A 131 17.35 0.35 -3.80
C LEU A 131 16.62 1.42 -2.96
N LEU A 132 17.30 2.55 -2.70
CA LEU A 132 16.71 3.64 -1.91
C LEU A 132 15.51 4.29 -2.63
N VAL A 133 15.65 4.52 -3.93
CA VAL A 133 14.56 5.06 -4.75
C VAL A 133 13.39 4.11 -4.79
N GLU A 134 13.61 2.82 -5.02
CA GLU A 134 12.56 1.80 -5.03
C GLU A 134 11.85 1.67 -3.69
N LEU A 135 12.57 1.72 -2.57
CA LEU A 135 11.98 1.75 -1.23
C LEU A 135 11.11 3.00 -1.03
N GLY A 136 11.58 4.17 -1.48
CA GLY A 136 10.81 5.40 -1.43
C GLY A 136 9.50 5.32 -2.22
N VAL A 137 9.58 4.79 -3.45
CA VAL A 137 8.40 4.57 -4.31
C VAL A 137 7.46 3.55 -3.69
N GLY A 138 7.96 2.39 -3.23
CA GLY A 138 7.14 1.34 -2.63
C GLY A 138 6.36 1.82 -1.40
N LEU A 139 7.02 2.58 -0.53
CA LEU A 139 6.42 3.17 0.65
C LEU A 139 5.34 4.20 0.29
N THR A 140 5.62 5.07 -0.68
CA THR A 140 4.68 6.09 -1.15
C THR A 140 3.45 5.45 -1.79
N VAL A 141 3.66 4.48 -2.69
CA VAL A 141 2.56 3.77 -3.38
C VAL A 141 1.67 3.03 -2.39
N THR A 142 2.27 2.27 -1.46
CA THR A 142 1.52 1.60 -0.39
C THR A 142 0.63 2.59 0.36
N SER A 143 1.21 3.70 0.79
CA SER A 143 0.50 4.72 1.59
C SER A 143 -0.62 5.39 0.81
N VAL A 144 -0.38 5.75 -0.46
CA VAL A 144 -1.39 6.38 -1.33
C VAL A 144 -2.55 5.42 -1.60
N MET A 145 -2.27 4.16 -1.92
CA MET A 145 -3.32 3.16 -2.16
C MET A 145 -4.19 2.93 -0.92
N LEU A 146 -3.58 2.89 0.27
CA LEU A 146 -4.31 2.79 1.53
C LEU A 146 -5.14 4.06 1.81
N ALA A 147 -4.59 5.24 1.54
CA ALA A 147 -5.32 6.50 1.72
C ALA A 147 -6.55 6.57 0.81
N VAL A 148 -6.40 6.21 -0.47
CA VAL A 148 -7.49 6.16 -1.45
C VAL A 148 -8.56 5.17 -1.01
N PHE A 149 -8.16 3.95 -0.61
CA PHE A 149 -9.09 2.94 -0.12
C PHE A 149 -9.88 3.44 1.10
N HIS A 150 -9.21 4.01 2.10
CA HIS A 150 -9.87 4.52 3.31
C HIS A 150 -10.80 5.71 3.03
N ALA A 151 -10.44 6.58 2.06
CA ALA A 151 -11.29 7.69 1.66
C ALA A 151 -12.59 7.20 1.02
N PHE A 152 -12.53 6.26 0.07
CA PHE A 152 -13.71 5.69 -0.56
C PHE A 152 -14.56 4.86 0.40
N ALA A 153 -13.94 4.02 1.20
CA ALA A 153 -14.65 3.18 2.16
C ALA A 153 -15.32 4.02 3.25
N GLY A 154 -14.68 5.09 3.73
CA GLY A 154 -15.28 6.04 4.67
C GLY A 154 -16.47 6.80 4.07
N PHE A 155 -16.36 7.25 2.82
CA PHE A 155 -17.46 7.93 2.12
C PHE A 155 -18.68 7.02 1.98
N VAL A 156 -18.50 5.75 1.68
CA VAL A 156 -19.59 4.76 1.57
C VAL A 156 -20.24 4.53 2.94
N GLU A 157 -19.44 4.41 4.01
CA GLU A 157 -19.96 4.20 5.37
C GLU A 157 -20.79 5.40 5.87
N ASP A 158 -20.35 6.63 5.59
CA ASP A 158 -21.06 7.85 6.00
C ASP A 158 -22.39 8.06 5.25
N ASN A 159 -22.47 7.64 3.98
CA ASN A 159 -23.71 7.74 3.20
C ASN A 159 -24.69 6.57 3.43
N ALA A 160 -24.27 5.54 4.15
CA ALA A 160 -25.12 4.40 4.49
C ALA A 160 -25.88 4.58 5.83
N LYS A 161 -25.54 5.61 6.62
CA LYS A 161 -26.23 6.02 7.87
C LYS A 161 -27.37 6.98 7.57
#